data_663302ca4f8e17a69ae45dac2d24f22b
#
_entry.id   663302ca4f8e17a69ae45dac2d24f22b
#
_cell.length_a   1.000
_cell.length_b   1.000
_cell.length_c   1.000
_cell.angle_alpha   90.00
_cell.angle_beta   90.00
_cell.angle_gamma   90.00
#
_symmetry.space_group_name_H-M   'P 1'
#
loop_
_entity.id
_entity.type
_entity.pdbx_description
1 polymer ?
#
loop_
_entity_poly.entity_id
_entity_poly.type
_entity_poly.pdbx_seq_one_letter_code
_entity_poly.pdbx_strand_id
1 'polypeptide(L)'
;MGAPRVVAKGMGEVARRIRELGAENGVPLLEAPPLARALHRHVELDQEIPGTLYAAVAEALAWVYQLTTWKKSGGQYPVPPQDLPVPAELVPEVVNG
;
A
#
# COMPACT_ATOMS: atom_id res chain seq x y z
N MET A 1 18.87 -2.59 -5.26
CA MET A 1 17.59 -2.70 -4.54
C MET A 1 16.65 -3.60 -5.30
N GLY A 2 16.04 -4.54 -4.62
CA GLY A 2 15.03 -5.40 -5.23
C GLY A 2 13.67 -4.71 -5.32
N ALA A 3 12.75 -5.33 -6.04
CA ALA A 3 11.37 -4.88 -6.11
C ALA A 3 10.69 -5.04 -4.73
N PRO A 4 9.67 -4.23 -4.44
CA PRO A 4 8.91 -4.38 -3.21
C PRO A 4 8.26 -5.76 -3.10
N ARG A 5 8.10 -6.22 -1.87
CA ARG A 5 7.49 -7.52 -1.57
C ARG A 5 6.35 -7.34 -0.60
N VAL A 6 5.37 -8.22 -0.69
CA VAL A 6 4.28 -8.28 0.30
C VAL A 6 4.74 -9.18 1.44
N VAL A 7 4.93 -8.57 2.62
CA VAL A 7 5.43 -9.32 3.79
C VAL A 7 4.33 -9.72 4.76
N ALA A 8 3.15 -9.10 4.65
CA ALA A 8 2.00 -9.48 5.46
C ALA A 8 0.73 -9.05 4.73
N LYS A 9 -0.34 -9.81 4.86
CA LYS A 9 -1.63 -9.45 4.33
C LYS A 9 -2.75 -10.09 5.14
N GLY A 10 -3.92 -9.46 5.13
CA GLY A 10 -5.06 -9.99 5.86
C GLY A 10 -6.31 -9.19 5.59
N MET A 11 -7.41 -9.66 6.17
CA MET A 11 -8.72 -9.01 6.11
C MET A 11 -9.30 -8.95 7.52
N GLY A 12 -10.21 -8.01 7.75
CA GLY A 12 -10.89 -7.88 9.03
C GLY A 12 -9.92 -7.70 10.21
N GLU A 13 -10.00 -8.57 11.19
CA GLU A 13 -9.18 -8.50 12.40
C GLU A 13 -7.68 -8.64 12.09
N VAL A 14 -7.32 -9.47 11.13
CA VAL A 14 -5.90 -9.62 10.75
C VAL A 14 -5.38 -8.32 10.16
N ALA A 15 -6.15 -7.69 9.27
CA ALA A 15 -5.78 -6.40 8.69
C ALA A 15 -5.65 -5.33 9.78
N ARG A 16 -6.57 -5.31 10.75
CA ARG A 16 -6.53 -4.38 11.88
C ARG A 16 -5.23 -4.56 12.67
N ARG A 17 -4.86 -5.80 12.96
CA ARG A 17 -3.63 -6.09 13.71
C ARG A 17 -2.38 -5.67 12.94
N ILE A 18 -2.36 -5.88 11.62
CA ILE A 18 -1.25 -5.42 10.77
C ILE A 18 -1.11 -3.90 10.88
N ARG A 19 -2.23 -3.16 10.80
CA ARG A 19 -2.19 -1.69 10.94
C ARG A 19 -1.68 -1.25 12.31
N GLU A 20 -2.12 -1.91 13.38
CA GLU A 20 -1.66 -1.60 14.73
C GLU A 20 -0.15 -1.81 14.87
N LEU A 21 0.34 -2.94 14.40
CA LEU A 21 1.78 -3.24 14.45
C LEU A 21 2.58 -2.25 13.63
N GLY A 22 2.08 -1.87 12.44
CA GLY A 22 2.72 -0.85 11.63
C GLY A 22 2.82 0.48 12.36
N ALA A 23 1.72 0.93 12.96
CA ALA A 23 1.70 2.17 13.72
C ALA A 23 2.66 2.13 14.90
N GLU A 24 2.68 1.03 15.65
CA GLU A 24 3.59 0.87 16.79
C GLU A 24 5.07 0.93 16.38
N ASN A 25 5.38 0.53 15.16
CA ASN A 25 6.75 0.50 14.66
C ASN A 25 7.09 1.67 13.73
N GLY A 26 6.23 2.67 13.66
CA GLY A 26 6.50 3.87 12.86
C GLY A 26 6.43 3.66 11.36
N VAL A 27 5.74 2.61 10.91
CA VAL A 27 5.56 2.33 9.49
C VAL A 27 4.46 3.23 8.93
N PRO A 28 4.72 3.96 7.84
CA PRO A 28 3.68 4.79 7.23
C PRO A 28 2.48 3.98 6.79
N LEU A 29 1.29 4.54 6.96
CA LEU A 29 0.04 3.91 6.60
C LEU A 29 -0.66 4.71 5.52
N LEU A 30 -0.91 4.08 4.39
CA LEU A 30 -1.66 4.68 3.28
C LEU A 30 -2.97 3.92 3.09
N GLU A 31 -4.08 4.63 3.15
CA GLU A 31 -5.38 4.04 2.86
C GLU A 31 -5.65 4.10 1.37
N ALA A 32 -5.55 2.94 0.71
CA ALA A 32 -5.73 2.80 -0.73
C ALA A 32 -6.44 1.48 -1.02
N PRO A 33 -7.77 1.40 -0.79
CA PRO A 33 -8.49 0.14 -0.87
C PRO A 33 -8.34 -0.63 -2.19
N PRO A 34 -8.41 0.01 -3.38
CA PRO A 34 -8.22 -0.74 -4.62
C PRO A 34 -6.84 -1.41 -4.69
N LEU A 35 -5.78 -0.69 -4.30
CA LEU A 35 -4.44 -1.26 -4.30
C LEU A 35 -4.30 -2.36 -3.24
N ALA A 36 -4.83 -2.14 -2.05
CA ALA A 36 -4.77 -3.13 -0.98
C ALA A 36 -5.47 -4.43 -1.38
N ARG A 37 -6.64 -4.32 -2.01
CA ARG A 37 -7.39 -5.48 -2.48
C ARG A 37 -6.65 -6.22 -3.60
N ALA A 38 -6.06 -5.49 -4.54
CA ALA A 38 -5.29 -6.10 -5.62
C ALA A 38 -4.07 -6.84 -5.08
N LEU A 39 -3.35 -6.24 -4.14
CA LEU A 39 -2.19 -6.90 -3.51
C LEU A 39 -2.61 -8.15 -2.75
N HIS A 40 -3.69 -8.06 -1.97
CA HIS A 40 -4.18 -9.22 -1.22
C HIS A 40 -4.59 -10.36 -2.13
N ARG A 41 -5.28 -10.04 -3.24
CA ARG A 41 -5.82 -11.05 -4.15
C ARG A 41 -4.75 -11.69 -5.03
N HIS A 42 -3.79 -10.90 -5.52
CA HIS A 42 -2.92 -11.32 -6.64
C HIS A 42 -1.45 -11.53 -6.27
N VAL A 43 -1.03 -11.19 -5.05
CA VAL A 43 0.39 -11.32 -4.66
C VAL A 43 0.50 -12.20 -3.42
N GLU A 44 1.29 -13.26 -3.52
CA GLU A 44 1.55 -14.14 -2.39
C GLU A 44 2.55 -13.49 -1.42
N LEU A 45 2.55 -13.98 -0.17
CA LEU A 45 3.52 -13.52 0.82
C LEU A 45 4.95 -13.77 0.33
N ASP A 46 5.81 -12.79 0.62
CA ASP A 46 7.23 -12.79 0.24
C ASP A 46 7.50 -12.75 -1.26
N GLN A 47 6.47 -12.60 -2.07
CA GLN A 47 6.64 -12.39 -3.50
C GLN A 47 6.82 -10.92 -3.84
N GLU A 48 7.61 -10.66 -4.86
CA GLU A 48 7.69 -9.33 -5.44
C GLU A 48 6.36 -8.98 -6.10
N ILE A 49 6.03 -7.70 -6.12
CA ILE A 49 4.81 -7.24 -6.78
C ILE A 49 4.95 -7.46 -8.30
N PRO A 50 3.85 -7.82 -8.99
CA PRO A 50 3.90 -7.97 -10.44
C PRO A 50 4.03 -6.60 -11.13
N GLY A 51 4.57 -6.61 -12.36
CA GLY A 51 4.76 -5.40 -13.13
C GLY A 51 3.50 -4.56 -13.32
N THR A 52 2.34 -5.23 -13.40
CA THR A 52 1.04 -4.57 -13.54
C THR A 52 0.68 -3.65 -12.36
N LEU A 53 1.31 -3.84 -11.20
CA LEU A 53 1.08 -3.01 -10.02
C LEU A 53 2.21 -2.04 -9.73
N TYR A 54 3.26 -2.00 -10.56
CA TYR A 54 4.42 -1.14 -10.31
C TYR A 54 4.05 0.34 -10.24
N ALA A 55 3.23 0.82 -11.15
CA ALA A 55 2.88 2.24 -11.18
C ALA A 55 2.16 2.67 -9.89
N ALA A 56 1.18 1.89 -9.46
CA ALA A 56 0.43 2.19 -8.24
C ALA A 56 1.32 2.13 -6.99
N VAL A 57 2.14 1.10 -6.88
CA VAL A 57 3.04 0.95 -5.73
C VAL A 57 4.12 2.02 -5.75
N ALA A 58 4.63 2.40 -6.93
CA ALA A 58 5.62 3.47 -7.03
C ALA A 58 5.07 4.80 -6.52
N GLU A 59 3.83 5.13 -6.84
CA GLU A 59 3.20 6.36 -6.31
C GLU A 59 3.03 6.29 -4.80
N ALA A 60 2.65 5.14 -4.26
CA ALA A 60 2.55 4.95 -2.81
C ALA A 60 3.91 5.14 -2.14
N LEU A 61 4.96 4.54 -2.70
CA LEU A 61 6.32 4.64 -2.16
C LEU A 61 6.88 6.05 -2.28
N ALA A 62 6.54 6.77 -3.35
CA ALA A 62 6.94 8.17 -3.50
C ALA A 62 6.36 9.03 -2.37
N TRP A 63 5.10 8.80 -2.02
CA TRP A 63 4.48 9.48 -0.88
C TRP A 63 5.19 9.12 0.43
N VAL A 64 5.52 7.86 0.65
CA VAL A 64 6.27 7.41 1.84
C VAL A 64 7.61 8.15 1.92
N TYR A 65 8.32 8.27 0.81
CA TYR A 65 9.58 9.00 0.75
C TYR A 65 9.38 10.48 1.10
N GLN A 66 8.36 11.12 0.55
CA GLN A 66 8.04 12.51 0.87
C GLN A 66 7.72 12.69 2.36
N LEU A 67 6.98 11.75 2.93
CA LEU A 67 6.63 11.78 4.34
C LEU A 67 7.87 11.67 5.23
N THR A 68 8.79 10.79 4.88
CA THR A 68 10.06 10.63 5.59
C THR A 68 10.89 11.92 5.52
N THR A 69 10.95 12.53 4.35
CA THR A 69 11.67 13.81 4.16
C THR A 69 11.01 14.92 4.98
N TRP A 70 9.68 14.98 4.99
CA TRP A 70 8.95 15.97 5.77
C TRP A 70 9.24 15.84 7.26
N LYS A 71 9.29 14.62 7.78
CA LYS A 71 9.61 14.38 9.20
C LYS A 71 11.00 14.89 9.58
N LYS A 72 11.95 14.87 8.65
CA LYS A 72 13.31 15.33 8.90
C LYS A 72 13.47 16.85 8.73
N SER A 73 12.84 17.41 7.70
CA SER A 73 13.12 18.76 7.24
C SER A 73 11.95 19.73 7.41
N GLY A 74 10.77 19.24 7.74
CA GLY A 74 9.57 20.06 7.82
C GLY A 74 9.08 20.48 6.44
N GLY A 75 8.40 21.61 6.39
CA GLY A 75 7.80 22.10 5.17
C GLY A 75 6.34 21.73 5.08
N GLN A 76 5.82 21.65 3.86
CA GLN A 76 4.43 21.30 3.64
C GLN A 76 4.20 19.80 3.85
N TYR A 77 3.15 19.44 4.59
CA TYR A 77 2.80 18.05 4.82
C TYR A 77 2.41 17.38 3.49
N PRO A 78 3.01 16.22 3.17
CA PRO A 78 2.72 15.53 1.91
C PRO A 78 1.27 15.06 1.84
N VAL A 79 0.61 15.32 0.71
CA VAL A 79 -0.76 14.87 0.48
C VAL A 79 -0.72 13.41 0.04
N PRO A 80 -1.49 12.50 0.70
CA PRO A 80 -1.55 11.11 0.26
C PRO A 80 -2.08 11.01 -1.16
N PRO A 81 -1.53 10.10 -1.98
CA PRO A 81 -2.01 9.93 -3.34
C PRO A 81 -3.44 9.39 -3.36
N GLN A 82 -4.22 9.85 -4.34
CA GLN A 82 -5.57 9.36 -4.59
C GLN A 82 -5.62 8.78 -5.99
N ASP A 83 -6.60 7.92 -6.24
CA ASP A 83 -6.82 7.34 -7.57
C ASP A 83 -5.56 6.68 -8.14
N LEU A 84 -4.92 5.82 -7.33
CA LEU A 84 -3.74 5.09 -7.78
C LEU A 84 -4.07 4.26 -9.03
N PRO A 85 -3.12 4.17 -9.99
CA PRO A 85 -3.36 3.50 -11.27
C PRO A 85 -3.34 1.97 -11.12
N VAL A 86 -4.36 1.41 -10.49
CA VAL A 86 -4.54 -0.03 -10.37
C VAL A 86 -5.39 -0.51 -11.55
N PRO A 87 -4.89 -1.46 -12.38
CA PRO A 87 -5.70 -1.99 -13.47
C PRO A 87 -7.04 -2.52 -12.98
N ALA A 88 -8.11 -2.16 -13.66
CA ALA A 88 -9.46 -2.51 -13.23
C ALA A 88 -9.66 -4.02 -13.09
N GLU A 89 -9.03 -4.80 -13.95
CA GLU A 89 -9.12 -6.27 -13.92
C GLU A 89 -8.46 -6.89 -12.69
N LEU A 90 -7.62 -6.15 -11.97
CA LEU A 90 -6.97 -6.63 -10.76
C LEU A 90 -7.72 -6.25 -9.49
N VAL A 91 -8.71 -5.39 -9.59
CA VAL A 91 -9.50 -4.97 -8.44
C VAL A 91 -10.67 -5.94 -8.31
N PRO A 92 -10.74 -6.72 -7.20
CA PRO A 92 -11.86 -7.63 -7.00
C PRO A 92 -13.18 -6.88 -6.94
N GLU A 93 -14.22 -7.43 -7.57
CA GLU A 93 -15.54 -6.85 -7.49
C GLU A 93 -16.08 -6.93 -6.06
N VAL A 94 -16.66 -5.82 -5.61
CA VAL A 94 -17.36 -5.80 -4.35
C VAL A 94 -18.77 -6.32 -4.63
N VAL A 95 -19.03 -7.55 -4.21
CA VAL A 95 -20.37 -8.12 -4.35
C VAL A 95 -21.24 -7.56 -3.26
N ASN A 96 -22.16 -6.68 -3.63
CA ASN A 96 -23.21 -6.23 -2.73
C ASN A 96 -24.29 -7.30 -2.72
N GLY A 97 -24.13 -8.22 -1.80
CA GLY A 97 -25.11 -9.28 -1.65
C GLY A 97 -26.28 -8.85 -0.83
#